data_03030e2d2ef4ee37ae999e631dbfb374
#
_entry.id   03030e2d2ef4ee37ae999e631dbfb374
#
_cell.length_a   1.000
_cell.length_b   1.000
_cell.length_c   1.000
_cell.angle_alpha   90.00
_cell.angle_beta   90.00
_cell.angle_gamma   90.00
#
_symmetry.space_group_name_H-M   'P 1'
#
loop_
_entity.id
_entity.type
_entity.pdbx_description
1 polymer ?
#
loop_
_entity_poly.entity_id
_entity_poly.type
_entity_poly.pdbx_seq_one_letter_code
_entity_poly.pdbx_strand_id
1 'polypeptide(L)'
;TSFTSINPATNTPIATYGAHTDAEVDARLQRAHEAASIQQSRPFEERAARLHALADALESRSDEWAALMTREMGKPLSQAKGEAEKCAWVCRHYADHGADILSHKTVETDAQRSYVRYEPLGTVLAIMPWNYPFWQCIRFGAPALMAGNTMLLKHAPNTMGCAEAIEQLCVEAGFDSGEVQTLR
;
A
#
# COMPACT_ATOMS: atom_id res chain seq x y z
N THR A 1 17.31 -10.04 15.56
CA THR A 1 16.96 -10.79 14.33
C THR A 1 17.14 -9.87 13.14
N SER A 2 17.54 -10.42 11.98
CA SER A 2 17.67 -9.67 10.72
C SER A 2 17.21 -10.52 9.54
N PHE A 3 16.82 -9.86 8.45
CA PHE A 3 16.46 -10.47 7.18
C PHE A 3 17.47 -10.06 6.11
N THR A 4 17.89 -10.99 5.27
CA THR A 4 18.78 -10.67 4.14
C THR A 4 18.05 -11.00 2.85
N SER A 5 17.87 -9.98 1.98
CA SER A 5 17.40 -10.18 0.62
C SER A 5 18.56 -10.68 -0.22
N ILE A 6 18.32 -11.75 -0.98
CA ILE A 6 19.35 -12.44 -1.79
C ILE A 6 18.88 -12.46 -3.24
N ASN A 7 19.76 -12.09 -4.16
CA ASN A 7 19.47 -12.18 -5.59
C ASN A 7 19.41 -13.67 -6.00
N PRO A 8 18.27 -14.19 -6.44
CA PRO A 8 18.10 -15.61 -6.75
C PRO A 8 18.89 -16.06 -8.00
N ALA A 9 19.28 -15.13 -8.88
CA ALA A 9 20.06 -15.45 -10.07
C ALA A 9 21.56 -15.61 -9.79
N THR A 10 22.10 -14.86 -8.83
CA THR A 10 23.52 -14.83 -8.51
C THR A 10 23.85 -15.43 -7.15
N ASN A 11 22.84 -15.67 -6.33
CA ASN A 11 22.96 -16.08 -4.92
C ASN A 11 23.80 -15.11 -4.06
N THR A 12 23.81 -13.82 -4.44
CA THR A 12 24.52 -12.76 -3.70
C THR A 12 23.57 -11.95 -2.83
N PRO A 13 23.98 -11.53 -1.61
CA PRO A 13 23.21 -10.61 -0.79
C PRO A 13 22.97 -9.29 -1.51
N ILE A 14 21.73 -8.76 -1.40
CA ILE A 14 21.33 -7.44 -1.90
C ILE A 14 21.39 -6.43 -0.76
N ALA A 15 20.65 -6.72 0.32
CA ALA A 15 20.59 -5.87 1.51
C ALA A 15 20.21 -6.70 2.75
N THR A 16 20.57 -6.20 3.92
CA THR A 16 20.18 -6.78 5.21
C THR A 16 19.37 -5.77 6.00
N TYR A 17 18.22 -6.20 6.49
CA TYR A 17 17.24 -5.40 7.22
C TYR A 17 17.17 -5.87 8.67
N GLY A 18 17.33 -4.98 9.63
CA GLY A 18 17.09 -5.28 11.04
C GLY A 18 15.60 -5.49 11.31
N ALA A 19 15.26 -6.54 12.05
CA ALA A 19 13.88 -6.68 12.54
C ALA A 19 13.58 -5.53 13.53
N HIS A 20 12.36 -5.03 13.50
CA HIS A 20 11.89 -4.08 14.51
C HIS A 20 11.87 -4.75 15.89
N THR A 21 12.22 -4.00 16.90
CA THR A 21 11.97 -4.34 18.30
C THR A 21 10.48 -4.19 18.63
N ASP A 22 10.02 -4.80 19.72
CA ASP A 22 8.63 -4.65 20.15
C ASP A 22 8.25 -3.18 20.35
N ALA A 23 9.15 -2.37 20.91
CA ALA A 23 8.93 -0.94 21.09
C ALA A 23 8.80 -0.17 19.75
N GLU A 24 9.55 -0.55 18.72
CA GLU A 24 9.41 0.03 17.37
C GLU A 24 8.11 -0.40 16.69
N VAL A 25 7.67 -1.65 16.90
CA VAL A 25 6.37 -2.12 16.43
C VAL A 25 5.24 -1.35 17.11
N ASP A 26 5.28 -1.22 18.44
CA ASP A 26 4.29 -0.44 19.21
C ASP A 26 4.24 1.02 18.77
N ALA A 27 5.38 1.65 18.52
CA ALA A 27 5.44 3.02 18.03
C ALA A 27 4.84 3.16 16.62
N ARG A 28 5.00 2.16 15.74
CA ARG A 28 4.37 2.12 14.40
C ARG A 28 2.86 1.92 14.49
N LEU A 29 2.40 1.03 15.37
CA LEU A 29 0.99 0.83 15.67
C LEU A 29 0.32 2.12 16.16
N GLN A 30 0.96 2.82 17.10
CA GLN A 30 0.47 4.08 17.66
C GLN A 30 0.35 5.14 16.54
N ARG A 31 1.39 5.34 15.73
CA ARG A 31 1.35 6.29 14.60
C ARG A 31 0.26 5.94 13.58
N ALA A 32 0.08 4.64 13.26
CA ALA A 32 -0.96 4.21 12.36
C ALA A 32 -2.36 4.48 12.91
N HIS A 33 -2.56 4.29 14.21
CA HIS A 33 -3.82 4.59 14.90
C HIS A 33 -4.14 6.10 14.87
N GLU A 34 -3.16 6.94 15.17
CA GLU A 34 -3.31 8.40 15.11
C GLU A 34 -3.61 8.87 13.68
N ALA A 35 -2.86 8.36 12.70
CA ALA A 35 -3.10 8.66 11.29
C ALA A 35 -4.48 8.20 10.79
N ALA A 36 -4.98 7.06 11.30
CA ALA A 36 -6.31 6.56 10.95
C ALA A 36 -7.41 7.56 11.34
N SER A 37 -7.29 8.21 12.49
CA SER A 37 -8.25 9.23 12.95
C SER A 37 -8.30 10.46 12.03
N ILE A 38 -7.16 10.81 11.43
CA ILE A 38 -7.07 11.90 10.45
C ILE A 38 -7.59 11.44 9.10
N GLN A 39 -7.14 10.27 8.64
CA GLN A 39 -7.45 9.71 7.32
C GLN A 39 -8.95 9.46 7.14
N GLN A 40 -9.66 8.98 8.17
CA GLN A 40 -11.11 8.75 8.09
C GLN A 40 -11.93 10.03 7.89
N SER A 41 -11.42 11.19 8.32
CA SER A 41 -12.08 12.50 8.13
C SER A 41 -11.67 13.21 6.83
N ARG A 42 -10.66 12.69 6.11
CA ARG A 42 -10.14 13.30 4.89
C ARG A 42 -11.16 13.19 3.75
N PRO A 43 -11.42 14.27 3.00
CA PRO A 43 -12.32 14.24 1.83
C PRO A 43 -11.89 13.22 0.78
N PHE A 44 -12.84 12.67 0.03
CA PHE A 44 -12.57 11.72 -1.04
C PHE A 44 -11.66 12.31 -2.12
N GLU A 45 -11.82 13.59 -2.45
CA GLU A 45 -11.01 14.29 -3.44
C GLU A 45 -9.52 14.33 -3.04
N GLU A 46 -9.22 14.53 -1.77
CA GLU A 46 -7.83 14.51 -1.28
C GLU A 46 -7.24 13.10 -1.28
N ARG A 47 -8.03 12.08 -0.92
CA ARG A 47 -7.60 10.67 -1.00
C ARG A 47 -7.35 10.27 -2.45
N ALA A 48 -8.23 10.68 -3.37
CA ALA A 48 -8.09 10.45 -4.80
C ALA A 48 -6.82 11.11 -5.37
N ALA A 49 -6.57 12.38 -5.02
CA ALA A 49 -5.37 13.10 -5.46
C ALA A 49 -4.07 12.38 -5.07
N ARG A 50 -4.00 11.82 -3.85
CA ARG A 50 -2.84 11.04 -3.39
C ARG A 50 -2.69 9.71 -4.12
N LEU A 51 -3.79 9.02 -4.43
CA LEU A 51 -3.74 7.80 -5.24
C LEU A 51 -3.32 8.09 -6.68
N HIS A 52 -3.72 9.21 -7.27
CA HIS A 52 -3.20 9.66 -8.56
C HIS A 52 -1.70 9.94 -8.51
N ALA A 53 -1.22 10.66 -7.48
CA ALA A 53 0.20 10.92 -7.29
C ALA A 53 1.02 9.62 -7.12
N LEU A 54 0.47 8.63 -6.38
CA LEU A 54 1.08 7.31 -6.24
C LEU A 54 1.13 6.57 -7.58
N ALA A 55 0.07 6.65 -8.38
CA ALA A 55 0.04 6.07 -9.73
C ALA A 55 1.10 6.68 -10.63
N ASP A 56 1.26 8.00 -10.61
CA ASP A 56 2.25 8.71 -11.41
C ASP A 56 3.69 8.36 -10.99
N ALA A 57 3.95 8.24 -9.69
CA ALA A 57 5.24 7.81 -9.15
C ALA A 57 5.57 6.35 -9.52
N LEU A 58 4.59 5.45 -9.49
CA LEU A 58 4.73 4.05 -9.90
C LEU A 58 5.05 3.94 -11.39
N GLU A 59 4.36 4.68 -12.24
CA GLU A 59 4.49 4.62 -13.69
C GLU A 59 5.79 5.27 -14.18
N SER A 60 6.10 6.47 -13.69
CA SER A 60 7.30 7.22 -14.10
C SER A 60 8.61 6.52 -13.76
N ARG A 61 8.61 5.65 -12.75
CA ARG A 61 9.77 4.88 -12.28
C ARG A 61 9.58 3.36 -12.46
N SER A 62 8.72 2.94 -13.38
CA SER A 62 8.38 1.53 -13.59
C SER A 62 9.59 0.63 -13.89
N ASP A 63 10.61 1.14 -14.57
CA ASP A 63 11.85 0.40 -14.84
C ASP A 63 12.69 0.18 -13.55
N GLU A 64 12.70 1.12 -12.62
CA GLU A 64 13.36 0.99 -11.32
C GLU A 64 12.69 -0.09 -10.47
N TRP A 65 11.36 -0.05 -10.38
CA TRP A 65 10.60 -1.05 -9.63
C TRP A 65 10.70 -2.44 -10.24
N ALA A 66 10.72 -2.51 -11.57
CA ALA A 66 10.95 -3.76 -12.29
C ALA A 66 12.33 -4.35 -11.98
N ALA A 67 13.38 -3.54 -11.99
CA ALA A 67 14.72 -3.97 -11.65
C ALA A 67 14.84 -4.43 -10.19
N LEU A 68 14.15 -3.76 -9.25
CA LEU A 68 14.11 -4.16 -7.85
C LEU A 68 13.44 -5.53 -7.67
N MET A 69 12.24 -5.73 -8.24
CA MET A 69 11.53 -7.00 -8.21
C MET A 69 12.36 -8.13 -8.84
N THR A 70 12.97 -7.88 -9.99
CA THR A 70 13.85 -8.87 -10.63
C THR A 70 15.01 -9.26 -9.74
N ARG A 71 15.65 -8.30 -9.09
CA ARG A 71 16.78 -8.58 -8.17
C ARG A 71 16.36 -9.35 -6.93
N GLU A 72 15.22 -9.01 -6.31
CA GLU A 72 14.81 -9.61 -5.02
C GLU A 72 14.13 -10.97 -5.17
N MET A 73 13.39 -11.21 -6.26
CA MET A 73 12.62 -12.44 -6.37
C MET A 73 12.67 -13.11 -7.75
N GLY A 74 13.53 -12.63 -8.67
CA GLY A 74 13.79 -13.30 -9.94
C GLY A 74 12.67 -13.15 -11.01
N LYS A 75 11.75 -12.20 -10.84
CA LYS A 75 10.70 -11.96 -11.86
C LYS A 75 11.35 -11.47 -13.17
N PRO A 76 10.93 -11.99 -14.35
CA PRO A 76 11.37 -11.45 -15.62
C PRO A 76 11.08 -9.94 -15.73
N LEU A 77 12.05 -9.15 -16.20
CA LEU A 77 12.00 -7.69 -16.17
C LEU A 77 10.74 -7.12 -16.85
N SER A 78 10.33 -7.70 -18.00
CA SER A 78 9.12 -7.28 -18.71
C SER A 78 7.84 -7.53 -17.89
N GLN A 79 7.77 -8.66 -17.18
CA GLN A 79 6.64 -8.96 -16.29
C GLN A 79 6.62 -8.08 -15.05
N ALA A 80 7.80 -7.76 -14.52
CA ALA A 80 7.95 -6.86 -13.38
C ALA A 80 7.52 -5.43 -13.76
N LYS A 81 7.87 -4.95 -14.96
CA LYS A 81 7.42 -3.66 -15.47
C LYS A 81 5.89 -3.62 -15.61
N GLY A 82 5.29 -4.65 -16.22
CA GLY A 82 3.83 -4.77 -16.32
C GLY A 82 3.13 -4.84 -14.96
N GLU A 83 3.79 -5.38 -13.92
CA GLU A 83 3.28 -5.35 -12.55
C GLU A 83 3.23 -3.93 -11.99
N ALA A 84 4.28 -3.12 -12.17
CA ALA A 84 4.32 -1.72 -11.73
C ALA A 84 3.26 -0.88 -12.45
N GLU A 85 3.14 -1.03 -13.77
CA GLU A 85 2.11 -0.36 -14.58
C GLU A 85 0.69 -0.75 -14.14
N LYS A 86 0.46 -2.03 -13.82
CA LYS A 86 -0.82 -2.49 -13.29
C LYS A 86 -1.13 -1.90 -11.91
N CYS A 87 -0.12 -1.70 -11.07
CA CYS A 87 -0.28 -0.99 -9.79
C CYS A 87 -0.72 0.47 -9.99
N ALA A 88 -0.12 1.18 -10.94
CA ALA A 88 -0.53 2.53 -11.30
C ALA A 88 -1.98 2.57 -11.79
N TRP A 89 -2.34 1.63 -12.66
CA TRP A 89 -3.72 1.52 -13.17
C TRP A 89 -4.76 1.33 -12.05
N VAL A 90 -4.51 0.44 -11.08
CA VAL A 90 -5.47 0.19 -10.00
C VAL A 90 -5.58 1.38 -9.03
N CYS A 91 -4.49 2.12 -8.80
CA CYS A 91 -4.54 3.36 -8.03
C CYS A 91 -5.46 4.39 -8.70
N ARG A 92 -5.32 4.61 -10.01
CA ARG A 92 -6.21 5.50 -10.78
C ARG A 92 -7.65 5.03 -10.75
N HIS A 93 -7.90 3.72 -10.91
CA HIS A 93 -9.25 3.18 -10.84
C HIS A 93 -9.96 3.53 -9.53
N TYR A 94 -9.32 3.34 -8.38
CA TYR A 94 -9.94 3.67 -7.10
C TYR A 94 -9.94 5.17 -6.80
N ALA A 95 -9.00 5.95 -7.34
CA ALA A 95 -9.06 7.40 -7.29
C ALA A 95 -10.30 7.94 -8.02
N ASP A 96 -10.57 7.42 -9.23
CA ASP A 96 -11.67 7.90 -10.07
C ASP A 96 -13.06 7.41 -9.63
N HIS A 97 -13.14 6.21 -9.06
CA HIS A 97 -14.42 5.56 -8.77
C HIS A 97 -14.72 5.35 -7.27
N GLY A 98 -13.73 5.57 -6.40
CA GLY A 98 -13.85 5.22 -4.99
C GLY A 98 -14.95 5.97 -4.25
N ALA A 99 -15.15 7.25 -4.54
CA ALA A 99 -16.22 8.05 -3.96
C ALA A 99 -17.60 7.49 -4.29
N ASP A 100 -17.82 7.10 -5.54
CA ASP A 100 -19.10 6.51 -5.99
C ASP A 100 -19.32 5.12 -5.39
N ILE A 101 -18.26 4.28 -5.35
CA ILE A 101 -18.33 2.93 -4.76
C ILE A 101 -18.71 2.99 -3.29
N LEU A 102 -18.20 3.99 -2.56
CA LEU A 102 -18.41 4.17 -1.11
C LEU A 102 -19.58 5.11 -0.79
N SER A 103 -20.30 5.59 -1.80
CA SER A 103 -21.46 6.44 -1.60
C SER A 103 -22.57 5.73 -0.80
N HIS A 104 -23.34 6.51 -0.06
CA HIS A 104 -24.48 5.97 0.68
C HIS A 104 -25.50 5.33 -0.27
N LYS A 105 -25.93 4.11 0.06
CA LYS A 105 -26.97 3.40 -0.70
C LYS A 105 -28.29 3.53 0.03
N THR A 106 -29.23 4.30 -0.52
CA THR A 106 -30.59 4.41 0.03
C THR A 106 -31.30 3.06 0.01
N VAL A 107 -31.98 2.73 1.09
CA VAL A 107 -32.79 1.52 1.22
C VAL A 107 -34.22 1.95 1.58
N GLU A 108 -35.21 1.45 0.85
CA GLU A 108 -36.63 1.71 1.15
C GLU A 108 -37.07 0.89 2.36
N THR A 109 -37.63 1.58 3.37
CA THR A 109 -38.18 0.99 4.59
C THR A 109 -39.38 1.86 5.04
N ASP A 110 -39.99 1.51 6.16
CA ASP A 110 -41.04 2.28 6.83
C ASP A 110 -40.53 3.50 7.63
N ALA A 111 -39.22 3.69 7.74
CA ALA A 111 -38.59 4.85 8.37
C ALA A 111 -38.49 6.05 7.41
N GLN A 112 -38.37 7.26 7.98
CA GLN A 112 -38.22 8.49 7.19
C GLN A 112 -36.98 8.47 6.26
N ARG A 113 -35.90 7.81 6.71
CA ARG A 113 -34.62 7.68 5.94
C ARG A 113 -33.89 6.44 6.39
N SER A 114 -33.54 5.59 5.43
CA SER A 114 -32.70 4.40 5.64
C SER A 114 -31.64 4.31 4.54
N TYR A 115 -30.43 4.00 4.93
CA TYR A 115 -29.31 3.85 3.98
C TYR A 115 -28.19 2.99 4.56
N VAL A 116 -27.43 2.39 3.68
CA VAL A 116 -26.15 1.75 4.02
C VAL A 116 -25.04 2.79 3.91
N ARG A 117 -24.22 2.88 4.94
CA ARG A 117 -23.04 3.73 4.99
C ARG A 117 -21.79 2.86 5.16
N TYR A 118 -20.74 3.19 4.42
CA TYR A 118 -19.44 2.55 4.55
C TYR A 118 -18.54 3.39 5.46
N GLU A 119 -17.96 2.75 6.47
CA GLU A 119 -17.05 3.39 7.42
C GLU A 119 -15.68 2.70 7.36
N PRO A 120 -14.57 3.44 7.51
CA PRO A 120 -13.25 2.84 7.60
C PRO A 120 -13.11 1.97 8.85
N LEU A 121 -12.36 0.89 8.74
CA LEU A 121 -12.02 0.01 9.88
C LEU A 121 -10.96 0.64 10.80
N GLY A 122 -10.17 1.57 10.27
CA GLY A 122 -9.02 2.16 10.94
C GLY A 122 -7.70 1.61 10.39
N THR A 123 -6.84 1.09 11.25
CA THR A 123 -5.56 0.49 10.83
C THR A 123 -5.77 -0.97 10.42
N VAL A 124 -5.31 -1.34 9.23
CA VAL A 124 -5.38 -2.70 8.70
C VAL A 124 -3.98 -3.30 8.53
N LEU A 125 -3.82 -4.57 8.90
CA LEU A 125 -2.58 -5.32 8.70
C LEU A 125 -2.63 -6.05 7.36
N ALA A 126 -1.65 -5.76 6.49
CA ALA A 126 -1.45 -6.40 5.20
C ALA A 126 -0.29 -7.38 5.28
N ILE A 127 -0.57 -8.69 5.25
CA ILE A 127 0.46 -9.75 5.20
C ILE A 127 0.55 -10.22 3.76
N MET A 128 1.67 -9.89 3.08
CA MET A 128 1.78 -10.04 1.63
C MET A 128 2.90 -11.01 1.23
N PRO A 129 2.66 -11.82 0.18
CA PRO A 129 3.62 -12.78 -0.34
C PRO A 129 4.61 -12.13 -1.31
N TRP A 130 5.69 -12.86 -1.62
CA TRP A 130 6.79 -12.41 -2.47
C TRP A 130 6.54 -12.45 -3.98
N ASN A 131 5.56 -13.22 -4.46
CA ASN A 131 5.44 -13.56 -5.89
C ASN A 131 4.89 -12.42 -6.77
N TYR A 132 4.19 -11.45 -6.18
CA TYR A 132 3.77 -10.19 -6.79
C TYR A 132 3.96 -9.06 -5.77
N PRO A 133 5.23 -8.66 -5.53
CA PRO A 133 5.57 -7.86 -4.34
C PRO A 133 4.96 -6.45 -4.35
N PHE A 134 4.79 -5.83 -5.50
CA PHE A 134 4.06 -4.57 -5.59
C PHE A 134 2.56 -4.77 -5.71
N TRP A 135 2.13 -5.67 -6.62
CA TRP A 135 0.72 -5.84 -6.93
C TRP A 135 -0.12 -6.27 -5.73
N GLN A 136 0.34 -7.24 -4.93
CA GLN A 136 -0.42 -7.71 -3.77
C GLN A 136 -0.64 -6.59 -2.75
N CYS A 137 0.38 -5.75 -2.53
CA CYS A 137 0.31 -4.61 -1.62
C CYS A 137 -0.61 -3.52 -2.15
N ILE A 138 -0.40 -3.08 -3.40
CA ILE A 138 -1.13 -1.96 -3.98
C ILE A 138 -2.58 -2.33 -4.30
N ARG A 139 -2.85 -3.55 -4.79
CA ARG A 139 -4.21 -4.04 -5.03
C ARG A 139 -5.09 -4.02 -3.78
N PHE A 140 -4.49 -4.33 -2.63
CA PHE A 140 -5.16 -4.24 -1.33
C PHE A 140 -5.15 -2.81 -0.80
N GLY A 141 -4.00 -2.13 -0.87
CA GLY A 141 -3.77 -0.81 -0.28
C GLY A 141 -4.60 0.29 -0.93
N ALA A 142 -4.69 0.33 -2.26
CA ALA A 142 -5.41 1.41 -2.95
C ALA A 142 -6.88 1.54 -2.52
N PRO A 143 -7.71 0.47 -2.54
CA PRO A 143 -9.09 0.57 -2.04
C PRO A 143 -9.15 0.80 -0.52
N ALA A 144 -8.23 0.24 0.27
CA ALA A 144 -8.21 0.43 1.71
C ALA A 144 -7.92 1.90 2.09
N LEU A 145 -6.94 2.52 1.44
CA LEU A 145 -6.59 3.94 1.63
C LEU A 145 -7.71 4.86 1.11
N MET A 146 -8.32 4.52 -0.04
CA MET A 146 -9.48 5.27 -0.56
C MET A 146 -10.67 5.20 0.39
N ALA A 147 -10.87 4.08 1.07
CA ALA A 147 -11.91 3.92 2.09
C ALA A 147 -11.62 4.64 3.41
N GLY A 148 -10.43 5.24 3.58
CA GLY A 148 -10.05 6.00 4.77
C GLY A 148 -9.34 5.19 5.84
N ASN A 149 -8.82 4.01 5.49
CA ASN A 149 -7.99 3.21 6.39
C ASN A 149 -6.52 3.61 6.30
N THR A 150 -5.72 3.15 7.27
CA THR A 150 -4.25 3.13 7.23
C THR A 150 -3.77 1.69 7.11
N MET A 151 -2.54 1.48 6.66
CA MET A 151 -1.99 0.15 6.36
C MET A 151 -0.66 -0.09 7.06
N LEU A 152 -0.56 -1.19 7.81
CA LEU A 152 0.70 -1.76 8.25
C LEU A 152 1.04 -2.93 7.33
N LEU A 153 2.15 -2.83 6.61
CA LEU A 153 2.59 -3.83 5.64
C LEU A 153 3.63 -4.76 6.28
N LYS A 154 3.27 -6.02 6.47
CA LYS A 154 4.21 -7.11 6.77
C LYS A 154 4.47 -7.88 5.49
N HIS A 155 5.57 -7.59 4.82
CA HIS A 155 5.94 -8.25 3.56
C HIS A 155 6.72 -9.56 3.80
N ALA A 156 6.90 -10.36 2.73
CA ALA A 156 7.78 -11.51 2.76
C ALA A 156 9.25 -11.06 2.97
N PRO A 157 10.06 -11.80 3.77
CA PRO A 157 11.40 -11.36 4.13
C PRO A 157 12.36 -11.19 2.94
N ASN A 158 12.17 -11.93 1.86
CA ASN A 158 13.01 -11.89 0.67
C ASN A 158 12.70 -10.70 -0.28
N THR A 159 11.62 -9.97 -0.06
CA THR A 159 11.20 -8.80 -0.86
C THR A 159 11.03 -7.55 0.01
N MET A 160 11.92 -7.40 0.99
CA MET A 160 11.85 -6.28 1.93
C MET A 160 12.18 -4.94 1.28
N GLY A 161 13.06 -4.91 0.29
CA GLY A 161 13.33 -3.69 -0.49
C GLY A 161 12.09 -3.22 -1.26
N CYS A 162 11.29 -4.15 -1.80
CA CYS A 162 10.00 -3.80 -2.39
C CYS A 162 9.04 -3.18 -1.37
N ALA A 163 9.01 -3.70 -0.13
CA ALA A 163 8.16 -3.14 0.93
C ALA A 163 8.57 -1.72 1.31
N GLU A 164 9.87 -1.46 1.49
CA GLU A 164 10.40 -0.12 1.80
C GLU A 164 10.16 0.86 0.64
N ALA A 165 10.31 0.39 -0.61
CA ALA A 165 10.00 1.20 -1.79
C ALA A 165 8.52 1.61 -1.84
N ILE A 166 7.58 0.72 -1.48
CA ILE A 166 6.15 1.03 -1.42
C ILE A 166 5.86 2.08 -0.33
N GLU A 167 6.43 1.92 0.89
CA GLU A 167 6.28 2.92 1.96
C GLU A 167 6.80 4.29 1.51
N GLN A 168 7.99 4.34 0.90
CA GLN A 168 8.59 5.57 0.40
C GLN A 168 7.74 6.21 -0.71
N LEU A 169 7.26 5.43 -1.69
CA LEU A 169 6.37 5.91 -2.75
C LEU A 169 5.09 6.54 -2.19
N CYS A 170 4.51 5.95 -1.15
CA CYS A 170 3.34 6.53 -0.51
C CYS A 170 3.66 7.88 0.14
N VAL A 171 4.81 8.00 0.83
CA VAL A 171 5.24 9.29 1.39
C VAL A 171 5.47 10.34 0.30
N GLU A 172 6.14 9.99 -0.79
CA GLU A 172 6.37 10.86 -1.95
C GLU A 172 5.05 11.30 -2.61
N ALA A 173 4.04 10.43 -2.61
CA ALA A 173 2.69 10.73 -3.11
C ALA A 173 1.83 11.56 -2.13
N GLY A 174 2.38 11.97 -1.00
CA GLY A 174 1.73 12.85 -0.03
C GLY A 174 0.91 12.12 1.05
N PHE A 175 1.08 10.80 1.21
CA PHE A 175 0.54 10.10 2.38
C PHE A 175 1.40 10.44 3.60
N ASP A 176 0.76 10.64 4.75
CA ASP A 176 1.46 10.89 6.00
C ASP A 176 2.21 9.64 6.47
N SER A 177 3.34 9.81 7.19
CA SER A 177 4.23 8.72 7.59
C SER A 177 3.58 7.63 8.47
N GLY A 178 2.38 7.90 9.00
CA GLY A 178 1.58 6.93 9.75
C GLY A 178 0.59 6.14 8.91
N GLU A 179 0.28 6.61 7.69
CA GLU A 179 -0.79 6.04 6.86
C GLU A 179 -0.39 4.72 6.19
N VAL A 180 0.86 4.60 5.77
CA VAL A 180 1.43 3.37 5.22
C VAL A 180 2.80 3.13 5.83
N GLN A 181 2.96 2.02 6.55
CA GLN A 181 4.22 1.69 7.22
C GLN A 181 4.57 0.23 7.05
N THR A 182 5.85 -0.06 6.82
CA THR A 182 6.39 -1.43 6.73
C THR A 182 6.79 -1.96 8.11
N LEU A 183 6.40 -3.18 8.45
CA LEU A 183 6.87 -3.93 9.63
C LEU A 183 7.99 -4.90 9.23
N ARG A 184 9.10 -4.84 9.97
CA ARG A 184 10.30 -5.68 9.76
C ARG A 184 10.56 -6.59 10.94
#